data_9102a3dff8fd8617f6a40ce8c6384530
#
_entry.id   9102a3dff8fd8617f6a40ce8c6384530
#
_cell.length_a   1.000
_cell.length_b   1.000
_cell.length_c   1.000
_cell.angle_alpha   90.00
_cell.angle_beta   90.00
_cell.angle_gamma   90.00
#
_symmetry.space_group_name_H-M   'P 1'
#
loop_
_entity.id
_entity.type
_entity.pdbx_description
1 polymer ?
#
loop_
_entity_poly.entity_id
_entity_poly.type
_entity_poly.pdbx_seq_one_letter_code
_entity_poly.pdbx_strand_id
1 'polypeptide(L)'
;MKIVKVEAIPMMAPADQKITMSQASFDTFFTTIVRLTTDDGIVGIGECMVRTAAGPTKHIVDEMLAPLIMGRDPLDVEAIWEDMFRSERHRGHASGMFVEAMSGIDTALWDIIGKYHHMPLGKLLGGYDRKQIPAYASSIMLNDIPQMVERAQELVSLGYRAMKVKIGTDCRRDVETMKQIRMAVGDGIDLMADANSYYRSVRDAVYVGRGLEELSVLWLEEPVMPDNVMGYQQISQTLDIAIAAGESSFTSLDFCTLFQKECIAIAQPDVTRCGGVTESRRIAELATVFNRQYAPHTGLSSSVCIFATLQLAAWAPNFITYEYGLFGNPLQRLTTKPIPPVVNGLLEVPQEEGIGCELDESFIKKYRID
;
A
#
# COMPACT_ATOMS: atom_id res chain seq x y z
N MET A 1 -10.37 -28.00 -9.51
CA MET A 1 -10.78 -27.01 -8.48
C MET A 1 -11.62 -25.93 -9.14
N LYS A 2 -12.72 -25.48 -8.50
CA LYS A 2 -13.62 -24.47 -9.07
C LYS A 2 -14.05 -23.48 -7.98
N ILE A 3 -14.15 -22.21 -8.30
CA ILE A 3 -14.71 -21.19 -7.42
C ILE A 3 -16.23 -21.43 -7.31
N VAL A 4 -16.72 -21.72 -6.11
CA VAL A 4 -18.16 -22.00 -5.85
C VAL A 4 -18.83 -20.91 -5.02
N LYS A 5 -18.07 -20.01 -4.40
CA LYS A 5 -18.60 -18.86 -3.66
C LYS A 5 -17.67 -17.66 -3.77
N VAL A 6 -18.26 -16.50 -4.02
CA VAL A 6 -17.64 -15.19 -3.93
C VAL A 6 -18.42 -14.39 -2.89
N GLU A 7 -17.74 -13.81 -1.92
CA GLU A 7 -18.35 -13.00 -0.87
C GLU A 7 -17.56 -11.71 -0.68
N ALA A 8 -18.21 -10.57 -0.86
CA ALA A 8 -17.65 -9.26 -0.51
C ALA A 8 -18.19 -8.81 0.84
N ILE A 9 -17.29 -8.53 1.77
CA ILE A 9 -17.58 -8.20 3.17
C ILE A 9 -17.17 -6.74 3.42
N PRO A 10 -18.12 -5.79 3.34
CA PRO A 10 -17.83 -4.41 3.65
C PRO A 10 -17.70 -4.22 5.16
N MET A 11 -16.68 -3.49 5.58
CA MET A 11 -16.36 -3.29 6.99
C MET A 11 -16.11 -1.82 7.31
N MET A 12 -16.44 -1.43 8.52
CA MET A 12 -16.19 -0.10 9.06
C MET A 12 -15.77 -0.20 10.53
N ALA A 13 -14.68 0.46 10.90
CA ALA A 13 -14.21 0.51 12.28
C ALA A 13 -13.84 1.95 12.67
N PRO A 14 -14.28 2.45 13.85
CA PRO A 14 -13.86 3.76 14.32
C PRO A 14 -12.37 3.74 14.64
N ALA A 15 -11.66 4.82 14.28
CA ALA A 15 -10.26 5.00 14.64
C ALA A 15 -10.10 5.18 16.16
N ASP A 16 -8.96 4.73 16.69
CA ASP A 16 -8.64 4.96 18.11
C ASP A 16 -8.45 6.46 18.40
N GLN A 17 -8.04 7.23 17.38
CA GLN A 17 -7.90 8.69 17.42
C GLN A 17 -8.12 9.31 16.03
N LYS A 18 -8.47 10.60 16.00
CA LYS A 18 -8.59 11.34 14.73
C LYS A 18 -7.24 11.45 14.03
N ILE A 19 -7.21 11.14 12.76
CA ILE A 19 -6.03 11.22 11.90
C ILE A 19 -6.15 12.43 10.99
N THR A 20 -5.07 13.23 10.91
CA THR A 20 -5.03 14.42 10.06
C THR A 20 -3.84 14.35 9.10
N MET A 21 -4.14 14.47 7.81
CA MET A 21 -3.18 14.58 6.71
C MET A 21 -3.45 15.88 5.94
N SER A 22 -2.61 16.24 4.98
CA SER A 22 -2.72 17.51 4.25
C SER A 22 -4.05 17.70 3.50
N GLN A 23 -4.65 16.62 2.99
CA GLN A 23 -5.88 16.67 2.18
C GLN A 23 -7.15 16.28 2.95
N ALA A 24 -7.04 15.58 4.07
CA ALA A 24 -8.18 15.02 4.77
C ALA A 24 -7.96 14.83 6.29
N SER A 25 -9.05 14.81 7.03
CA SER A 25 -9.10 14.30 8.39
C SER A 25 -10.19 13.26 8.48
N PHE A 26 -9.94 12.16 9.17
CA PHE A 26 -10.93 11.09 9.38
C PHE A 26 -10.76 10.43 10.76
N ASP A 27 -11.82 9.80 11.20
CA ASP A 27 -11.94 9.10 12.48
C ASP A 27 -12.55 7.70 12.31
N THR A 28 -12.63 7.23 11.06
CA THR A 28 -13.24 5.95 10.71
C THR A 28 -12.47 5.31 9.56
N PHE A 29 -12.19 4.02 9.69
CA PHE A 29 -11.58 3.21 8.66
C PHE A 29 -12.61 2.34 7.96
N PHE A 30 -12.46 2.19 6.65
CA PHE A 30 -13.30 1.33 5.81
C PHE A 30 -12.44 0.33 5.06
N THR A 31 -12.99 -0.83 4.76
CA THR A 31 -12.43 -1.79 3.82
C THR A 31 -13.52 -2.68 3.25
N THR A 32 -13.26 -3.33 2.13
CA THR A 32 -14.07 -4.44 1.63
C THR A 32 -13.15 -5.66 1.49
N ILE A 33 -13.44 -6.71 2.26
CA ILE A 33 -12.73 -7.98 2.17
C ILE A 33 -13.43 -8.85 1.15
N VAL A 34 -12.66 -9.50 0.30
CA VAL A 34 -13.14 -10.55 -0.61
C VAL A 34 -12.75 -11.89 -0.04
N ARG A 35 -13.73 -12.80 0.00
CA ARG A 35 -13.54 -14.20 0.35
C ARG A 35 -14.00 -15.08 -0.82
N LEU A 36 -13.10 -15.91 -1.33
CA LEU A 36 -13.39 -16.90 -2.35
C LEU A 36 -13.38 -18.31 -1.73
N THR A 37 -14.33 -19.17 -2.10
CA THR A 37 -14.35 -20.55 -1.65
C THR A 37 -14.38 -21.47 -2.88
N THR A 38 -13.60 -22.52 -2.85
CA THR A 38 -13.50 -23.53 -3.89
C THR A 38 -14.35 -24.79 -3.56
N ASP A 39 -14.62 -25.63 -4.55
CA ASP A 39 -15.40 -26.87 -4.40
C ASP A 39 -14.68 -27.94 -3.56
N ASP A 40 -13.38 -27.83 -3.38
CA ASP A 40 -12.56 -28.67 -2.49
C ASP A 40 -12.31 -28.03 -1.10
N GLY A 41 -12.95 -26.89 -0.83
CA GLY A 41 -12.98 -26.26 0.49
C GLY A 41 -11.85 -25.30 0.81
N ILE A 42 -10.94 -25.01 -0.15
CA ILE A 42 -9.92 -23.98 0.05
C ILE A 42 -10.58 -22.60 0.06
N VAL A 43 -10.21 -21.78 1.03
CA VAL A 43 -10.69 -20.39 1.17
C VAL A 43 -9.55 -19.42 0.97
N GLY A 44 -9.68 -18.52 0.00
CA GLY A 44 -8.76 -17.41 -0.20
C GLY A 44 -9.37 -16.08 0.21
N ILE A 45 -8.53 -15.18 0.65
CA ILE A 45 -8.90 -13.85 1.13
C ILE A 45 -8.09 -12.75 0.46
N GLY A 46 -8.74 -11.61 0.23
CA GLY A 46 -8.10 -10.41 -0.31
C GLY A 46 -8.81 -9.16 0.17
N GLU A 47 -8.22 -8.02 -0.07
CA GLU A 47 -8.73 -6.71 0.37
C GLU A 47 -8.82 -5.75 -0.82
N CYS A 48 -9.94 -5.04 -0.90
CA CYS A 48 -10.14 -3.91 -1.81
C CYS A 48 -9.91 -2.61 -1.04
N MET A 49 -9.12 -1.70 -1.58
CA MET A 49 -8.97 -0.38 -0.97
C MET A 49 -10.31 0.35 -0.91
N VAL A 50 -10.62 0.92 0.26
CA VAL A 50 -11.78 1.76 0.46
C VAL A 50 -11.40 2.89 1.41
N ARG A 51 -11.68 4.14 1.03
CA ARG A 51 -11.36 5.32 1.85
C ARG A 51 -12.57 5.94 2.55
N THR A 52 -13.75 5.84 1.95
CA THR A 52 -14.93 6.57 2.45
C THR A 52 -16.19 5.73 2.59
N ALA A 53 -16.40 4.73 1.72
CA ALA A 53 -17.62 3.92 1.72
C ALA A 53 -17.38 2.55 1.10
N ALA A 54 -17.61 1.48 1.85
CA ALA A 54 -17.35 0.11 1.41
C ALA A 54 -18.46 -0.48 0.50
N GLY A 55 -19.65 0.09 0.51
CA GLY A 55 -20.78 -0.40 -0.29
C GLY A 55 -20.55 -0.43 -1.81
N PRO A 56 -20.07 0.66 -2.43
CA PRO A 56 -19.82 0.67 -3.87
C PRO A 56 -18.88 -0.44 -4.34
N THR A 57 -17.76 -0.64 -3.65
CA THR A 57 -16.79 -1.69 -3.98
C THR A 57 -17.39 -3.10 -3.82
N LYS A 58 -18.20 -3.31 -2.76
CA LYS A 58 -18.97 -4.55 -2.60
C LYS A 58 -19.86 -4.83 -3.80
N HIS A 59 -20.64 -3.85 -4.27
CA HIS A 59 -21.53 -4.04 -5.43
C HIS A 59 -20.74 -4.34 -6.71
N ILE A 60 -19.58 -3.72 -6.93
CA ILE A 60 -18.73 -4.06 -8.07
C ILE A 60 -18.27 -5.52 -7.99
N VAL A 61 -17.84 -5.99 -6.83
CA VAL A 61 -17.47 -7.40 -6.64
C VAL A 61 -18.65 -8.32 -6.92
N ASP A 62 -19.79 -8.09 -6.27
CA ASP A 62 -20.93 -9.01 -6.30
C ASP A 62 -21.64 -9.05 -7.66
N GLU A 63 -21.86 -7.88 -8.28
CA GLU A 63 -22.71 -7.75 -9.46
C GLU A 63 -21.94 -7.76 -10.78
N MET A 64 -20.69 -7.28 -10.79
CA MET A 64 -19.91 -7.14 -12.01
C MET A 64 -18.83 -8.22 -12.15
N LEU A 65 -18.08 -8.51 -11.07
CA LEU A 65 -16.90 -9.36 -11.14
C LEU A 65 -17.19 -10.83 -10.76
N ALA A 66 -18.01 -11.09 -9.74
CA ALA A 66 -18.35 -12.45 -9.32
C ALA A 66 -18.95 -13.30 -10.46
N PRO A 67 -19.86 -12.79 -11.32
CA PRO A 67 -20.36 -13.57 -12.44
C PRO A 67 -19.30 -14.01 -13.44
N LEU A 68 -18.20 -13.28 -13.57
CA LEU A 68 -17.11 -13.61 -14.49
C LEU A 68 -16.20 -14.72 -13.99
N ILE A 69 -16.14 -14.92 -12.67
CA ILE A 69 -15.17 -15.84 -12.04
C ILE A 69 -15.82 -17.09 -11.45
N MET A 70 -17.12 -17.09 -11.21
CA MET A 70 -17.86 -18.28 -10.72
C MET A 70 -17.68 -19.48 -11.64
N GLY A 71 -17.32 -20.63 -11.04
CA GLY A 71 -17.07 -21.88 -11.75
C GLY A 71 -15.71 -21.97 -12.45
N ARG A 72 -14.90 -20.89 -12.46
CA ARG A 72 -13.53 -20.90 -13.00
C ARG A 72 -12.57 -21.66 -12.07
N ASP A 73 -11.48 -22.14 -12.63
CA ASP A 73 -10.36 -22.67 -11.85
C ASP A 73 -9.51 -21.49 -11.33
N PRO A 74 -9.34 -21.32 -10.00
CA PRO A 74 -8.54 -20.22 -9.46
C PRO A 74 -7.06 -20.29 -9.82
N LEU A 75 -6.55 -21.45 -10.30
CA LEU A 75 -5.18 -21.57 -10.79
C LEU A 75 -4.95 -20.80 -12.10
N ASP A 76 -6.02 -20.45 -12.84
CA ASP A 76 -5.97 -19.64 -14.07
C ASP A 76 -5.98 -18.13 -13.74
N VAL A 77 -5.27 -17.71 -12.69
CA VAL A 77 -5.34 -16.34 -12.13
C VAL A 77 -5.06 -15.25 -13.16
N GLU A 78 -4.07 -15.42 -14.03
CA GLU A 78 -3.73 -14.44 -15.07
C GLU A 78 -4.87 -14.29 -16.10
N ALA A 79 -5.50 -15.40 -16.51
CA ALA A 79 -6.62 -15.37 -17.43
C ALA A 79 -7.87 -14.77 -16.78
N ILE A 80 -8.11 -15.05 -15.49
CA ILE A 80 -9.21 -14.45 -14.73
C ILE A 80 -8.99 -12.94 -14.59
N TRP A 81 -7.78 -12.52 -14.27
CA TRP A 81 -7.43 -11.10 -14.16
C TRP A 81 -7.68 -10.36 -15.47
N GLU A 82 -7.22 -10.90 -16.61
CA GLU A 82 -7.42 -10.31 -17.92
C GLU A 82 -8.90 -10.21 -18.31
N ASP A 83 -9.69 -11.24 -18.04
CA ASP A 83 -11.12 -11.25 -18.33
C ASP A 83 -11.86 -10.19 -17.49
N MET A 84 -11.55 -10.06 -16.19
CA MET A 84 -12.07 -9.00 -15.34
C MET A 84 -11.70 -7.62 -15.86
N PHE A 85 -10.42 -7.38 -16.17
CA PHE A 85 -9.95 -6.08 -16.64
C PHE A 85 -10.54 -5.70 -17.98
N ARG A 86 -10.60 -6.65 -18.93
CA ARG A 86 -11.13 -6.43 -20.27
C ARG A 86 -12.64 -6.14 -20.28
N SER A 87 -13.38 -6.69 -19.31
CA SER A 87 -14.84 -6.56 -19.28
C SER A 87 -15.32 -5.11 -19.30
N GLU A 88 -14.61 -4.20 -18.64
CA GLU A 88 -15.00 -2.79 -18.52
C GLU A 88 -13.93 -1.79 -18.99
N ARG A 89 -12.71 -2.25 -19.31
CA ARG A 89 -11.63 -1.37 -19.78
C ARG A 89 -12.02 -0.55 -20.99
N HIS A 90 -12.74 -1.13 -21.95
CA HIS A 90 -13.19 -0.47 -23.17
C HIS A 90 -14.21 0.66 -22.92
N ARG A 91 -14.81 0.69 -21.71
CA ARG A 91 -15.71 1.75 -21.24
C ARG A 91 -15.01 2.80 -20.37
N GLY A 92 -13.70 2.69 -20.21
CA GLY A 92 -12.89 3.63 -19.45
C GLY A 92 -12.61 3.23 -17.98
N HIS A 93 -13.07 2.08 -17.52
CA HIS A 93 -12.83 1.61 -16.15
C HIS A 93 -11.50 0.88 -16.02
N ALA A 94 -10.40 1.55 -16.36
CA ALA A 94 -9.03 1.05 -16.19
C ALA A 94 -8.39 1.51 -14.88
N SER A 95 -9.16 2.15 -14.00
CA SER A 95 -8.71 2.73 -12.71
C SER A 95 -9.88 2.84 -11.73
N GLY A 96 -9.62 3.33 -10.51
CA GLY A 96 -10.63 3.60 -9.50
C GLY A 96 -11.23 2.34 -8.89
N MET A 97 -12.43 2.47 -8.34
CA MET A 97 -13.09 1.42 -7.55
C MET A 97 -13.21 0.08 -8.28
N PHE A 98 -13.27 0.08 -9.61
CA PHE A 98 -13.34 -1.15 -10.39
C PHE A 98 -12.03 -1.96 -10.25
N VAL A 99 -10.89 -1.30 -10.41
CA VAL A 99 -9.57 -1.97 -10.25
C VAL A 99 -9.29 -2.27 -8.78
N GLU A 100 -9.77 -1.44 -7.84
CA GLU A 100 -9.71 -1.75 -6.40
C GLU A 100 -10.50 -3.01 -6.07
N ALA A 101 -11.68 -3.20 -6.65
CA ALA A 101 -12.47 -4.43 -6.50
C ALA A 101 -11.77 -5.66 -7.11
N MET A 102 -11.16 -5.51 -8.29
CA MET A 102 -10.32 -6.55 -8.90
C MET A 102 -9.15 -6.94 -8.00
N SER A 103 -8.53 -5.96 -7.32
CA SER A 103 -7.38 -6.19 -6.44
C SER A 103 -7.68 -7.16 -5.31
N GLY A 104 -8.87 -7.04 -4.70
CA GLY A 104 -9.31 -7.97 -3.66
C GLY A 104 -9.54 -9.39 -4.18
N ILE A 105 -10.15 -9.54 -5.36
CA ILE A 105 -10.36 -10.85 -5.99
C ILE A 105 -9.01 -11.49 -6.35
N ASP A 106 -8.14 -10.75 -7.01
CA ASP A 106 -6.82 -11.25 -7.44
C ASP A 106 -5.96 -11.71 -6.25
N THR A 107 -5.93 -10.91 -5.18
CA THR A 107 -5.21 -11.29 -3.96
C THR A 107 -5.78 -12.56 -3.34
N ALA A 108 -7.11 -12.74 -3.33
CA ALA A 108 -7.76 -13.94 -2.83
C ALA A 108 -7.46 -15.17 -3.72
N LEU A 109 -7.35 -15.00 -5.03
CA LEU A 109 -6.93 -16.08 -5.95
C LEU A 109 -5.49 -16.52 -5.65
N TRP A 110 -4.57 -15.58 -5.48
CA TRP A 110 -3.18 -15.89 -5.12
C TRP A 110 -3.06 -16.54 -3.73
N ASP A 111 -3.91 -16.17 -2.79
CA ASP A 111 -3.99 -16.84 -1.48
C ASP A 111 -4.44 -18.31 -1.63
N ILE A 112 -5.45 -18.57 -2.48
CA ILE A 112 -5.85 -19.95 -2.82
C ILE A 112 -4.69 -20.74 -3.43
N ILE A 113 -3.97 -20.16 -4.40
CA ILE A 113 -2.86 -20.82 -5.07
C ILE A 113 -1.76 -21.18 -4.08
N GLY A 114 -1.40 -20.26 -3.17
CA GLY A 114 -0.43 -20.53 -2.11
C GLY A 114 -0.86 -21.65 -1.17
N LYS A 115 -2.12 -21.65 -0.73
CA LYS A 115 -2.71 -22.70 0.11
C LYS A 115 -2.78 -24.05 -0.62
N TYR A 116 -3.17 -24.06 -1.89
CA TYR A 116 -3.21 -25.28 -2.71
C TYR A 116 -1.83 -25.91 -2.87
N HIS A 117 -0.78 -25.13 -3.02
CA HIS A 117 0.60 -25.62 -3.14
C HIS A 117 1.34 -25.73 -1.80
N HIS A 118 0.67 -25.48 -0.68
CA HIS A 118 1.28 -25.49 0.67
C HIS A 118 2.53 -24.61 0.77
N MET A 119 2.48 -23.41 0.20
CA MET A 119 3.61 -22.49 0.14
C MET A 119 3.20 -21.04 0.48
N PRO A 120 4.09 -20.27 1.14
CA PRO A 120 3.92 -18.83 1.24
C PRO A 120 3.94 -18.19 -0.15
N LEU A 121 3.11 -17.17 -0.36
CA LEU A 121 2.99 -16.48 -1.65
C LEU A 121 4.34 -15.96 -2.16
N GLY A 122 5.16 -15.34 -1.32
CA GLY A 122 6.47 -14.82 -1.73
C GLY A 122 7.41 -15.91 -2.25
N LYS A 123 7.33 -17.12 -1.70
CA LYS A 123 8.10 -18.27 -2.18
C LYS A 123 7.52 -18.85 -3.48
N LEU A 124 6.19 -18.88 -3.59
CA LEU A 124 5.51 -19.31 -4.82
C LEU A 124 5.88 -18.43 -6.01
N LEU A 125 6.04 -17.12 -5.80
CA LEU A 125 6.51 -16.17 -6.81
C LEU A 125 8.00 -16.35 -7.17
N GLY A 126 8.71 -17.28 -6.55
CA GLY A 126 10.13 -17.53 -6.78
C GLY A 126 11.07 -16.66 -5.94
N GLY A 127 10.58 -16.19 -4.78
CA GLY A 127 11.22 -15.19 -3.96
C GLY A 127 12.60 -15.52 -3.40
N TYR A 128 13.28 -14.49 -2.96
CA TYR A 128 14.50 -14.58 -2.18
C TYR A 128 14.16 -15.12 -0.78
N ASP A 129 15.02 -15.91 -0.17
CA ASP A 129 14.80 -16.46 1.19
C ASP A 129 14.92 -15.37 2.27
N ARG A 130 14.10 -14.32 2.15
CA ARG A 130 14.02 -13.20 3.08
C ARG A 130 13.03 -13.52 4.17
N LYS A 131 13.53 -13.84 5.35
CA LYS A 131 12.72 -14.07 6.57
C LYS A 131 12.43 -12.79 7.33
N GLN A 132 13.23 -11.77 7.12
CA GLN A 132 13.09 -10.43 7.68
C GLN A 132 13.37 -9.38 6.63
N ILE A 133 12.66 -8.27 6.70
CA ILE A 133 12.78 -7.13 5.78
C ILE A 133 12.88 -5.83 6.57
N PRO A 134 13.60 -4.81 6.06
CA PRO A 134 13.63 -3.49 6.67
C PRO A 134 12.26 -2.82 6.60
N ALA A 135 11.89 -2.09 7.66
CA ALA A 135 10.64 -1.36 7.75
C ALA A 135 10.84 0.03 8.34
N TYR A 136 10.04 0.98 7.86
CA TYR A 136 9.97 2.32 8.42
C TYR A 136 8.63 2.59 9.11
N ALA A 137 8.65 3.43 10.15
CA ALA A 137 7.43 3.88 10.81
C ALA A 137 6.71 4.93 9.97
N SER A 138 5.48 4.64 9.54
CA SER A 138 4.58 5.60 8.90
C SER A 138 3.55 6.04 9.94
N SER A 139 3.86 7.10 10.72
CA SER A 139 3.00 7.49 11.84
C SER A 139 3.19 8.91 12.37
N ILE A 140 4.06 9.73 11.76
CA ILE A 140 4.20 11.12 12.16
C ILE A 140 3.20 11.95 11.35
N MET A 141 1.97 12.06 11.88
CA MET A 141 0.87 12.81 11.27
C MET A 141 1.04 14.31 11.47
N LEU A 142 0.31 15.11 10.66
CA LEU A 142 0.32 16.57 10.80
C LEU A 142 -0.18 16.97 12.19
N ASN A 143 0.65 17.71 12.89
CA ASN A 143 0.38 18.30 14.19
C ASN A 143 1.25 19.55 14.40
N ASP A 144 1.31 20.09 15.61
CA ASP A 144 2.31 21.10 15.92
C ASP A 144 3.73 20.48 15.96
N ILE A 145 4.74 21.28 15.65
CA ILE A 145 6.12 20.78 15.50
C ILE A 145 6.63 20.08 16.77
N PRO A 146 6.43 20.61 18.00
CA PRO A 146 6.87 19.91 19.20
C PRO A 146 6.31 18.49 19.35
N GLN A 147 5.01 18.28 19.06
CA GLN A 147 4.39 16.95 19.13
C GLN A 147 4.91 16.00 18.04
N MET A 148 5.19 16.52 16.82
CA MET A 148 5.81 15.72 15.76
C MET A 148 7.23 15.30 16.12
N VAL A 149 8.00 16.20 16.77
CA VAL A 149 9.34 15.91 17.28
C VAL A 149 9.31 14.88 18.41
N GLU A 150 8.39 15.02 19.37
CA GLU A 150 8.20 14.05 20.47
C GLU A 150 7.88 12.67 19.90
N ARG A 151 6.97 12.60 18.92
CA ARG A 151 6.63 11.34 18.25
C ARG A 151 7.84 10.72 17.54
N ALA A 152 8.67 11.52 16.87
CA ALA A 152 9.88 11.02 16.22
C ALA A 152 10.87 10.43 17.23
N GLN A 153 11.09 11.10 18.38
CA GLN A 153 11.94 10.60 19.45
C GLN A 153 11.40 9.32 20.09
N GLU A 154 10.08 9.23 20.28
CA GLU A 154 9.42 8.00 20.74
C GLU A 154 9.70 6.83 19.79
N LEU A 155 9.55 7.02 18.47
CA LEU A 155 9.83 5.98 17.47
C LEU A 155 11.29 5.50 17.52
N VAL A 156 12.25 6.40 17.71
CA VAL A 156 13.66 6.03 17.92
C VAL A 156 13.81 5.17 19.16
N SER A 157 13.14 5.52 20.27
CA SER A 157 13.18 4.75 21.52
C SER A 157 12.55 3.35 21.38
N LEU A 158 11.56 3.19 20.49
CA LEU A 158 10.94 1.91 20.11
C LEU A 158 11.80 1.08 19.15
N GLY A 159 12.97 1.58 18.75
CA GLY A 159 13.92 0.84 17.91
C GLY A 159 13.75 1.04 16.41
N TYR A 160 12.88 1.95 15.94
CA TYR A 160 12.80 2.30 14.53
C TYR A 160 14.06 3.03 14.06
N ARG A 161 14.52 2.71 12.85
CA ARG A 161 15.69 3.31 12.21
C ARG A 161 15.34 4.19 11.02
N ALA A 162 14.08 4.14 10.61
CA ALA A 162 13.53 4.92 9.50
C ALA A 162 12.10 5.34 9.83
N MET A 163 11.70 6.55 9.40
CA MET A 163 10.36 7.05 9.64
C MET A 163 9.90 8.05 8.57
N LYS A 164 8.61 8.00 8.25
CA LYS A 164 7.95 8.91 7.32
C LYS A 164 7.19 10.00 8.07
N VAL A 165 7.41 11.24 7.67
CA VAL A 165 6.80 12.44 8.25
C VAL A 165 5.80 12.99 7.25
N LYS A 166 4.55 13.19 7.68
CA LYS A 166 3.55 13.91 6.89
C LYS A 166 3.89 15.40 6.90
N ILE A 167 3.95 15.98 5.70
CA ILE A 167 4.12 17.40 5.43
C ILE A 167 2.96 17.88 4.54
N GLY A 168 3.02 19.08 3.98
CA GLY A 168 1.93 19.61 3.15
C GLY A 168 1.02 20.53 3.96
N THR A 169 1.60 21.58 4.48
CA THR A 169 0.90 22.68 5.16
C THR A 169 1.29 24.03 4.55
N ASP A 170 2.52 24.46 4.79
CA ASP A 170 3.14 25.64 4.23
C ASP A 170 4.61 25.30 3.96
N CYS A 171 5.14 25.71 2.81
CA CYS A 171 6.48 25.31 2.36
C CYS A 171 7.59 25.61 3.38
N ARG A 172 7.53 26.75 4.07
CA ARG A 172 8.53 27.12 5.08
C ARG A 172 8.38 26.31 6.35
N ARG A 173 7.11 26.10 6.76
CA ARG A 173 6.79 25.27 7.92
C ARG A 173 7.18 23.82 7.68
N ASP A 174 6.95 23.29 6.48
CA ASP A 174 7.28 21.91 6.14
C ASP A 174 8.80 21.67 6.22
N VAL A 175 9.62 22.56 5.68
CA VAL A 175 11.08 22.50 5.81
C VAL A 175 11.52 22.65 7.28
N GLU A 176 10.93 23.60 8.02
CA GLU A 176 11.27 23.80 9.45
C GLU A 176 10.89 22.57 10.29
N THR A 177 9.72 21.94 10.02
CA THR A 177 9.30 20.69 10.68
C THR A 177 10.34 19.59 10.49
N MET A 178 10.75 19.35 9.25
CA MET A 178 11.76 18.33 8.94
C MET A 178 13.11 18.64 9.57
N LYS A 179 13.51 19.92 9.61
CA LYS A 179 14.73 20.36 10.28
C LYS A 179 14.70 20.09 11.79
N GLN A 180 13.60 20.43 12.48
CA GLN A 180 13.45 20.17 13.91
C GLN A 180 13.46 18.68 14.23
N ILE A 181 12.81 17.87 13.41
CA ILE A 181 12.82 16.41 13.55
C ILE A 181 14.25 15.88 13.33
N ARG A 182 14.95 16.28 12.26
CA ARG A 182 16.34 15.85 12.00
C ARG A 182 17.26 16.19 13.15
N MET A 183 17.17 17.40 13.70
CA MET A 183 17.96 17.83 14.87
C MET A 183 17.68 16.95 16.11
N ALA A 184 16.45 16.53 16.29
CA ALA A 184 16.02 15.76 17.45
C ALA A 184 16.40 14.26 17.38
N VAL A 185 16.40 13.66 16.17
CA VAL A 185 16.68 12.22 15.99
C VAL A 185 18.10 11.93 15.53
N GLY A 186 18.83 12.95 15.04
CA GLY A 186 20.20 12.82 14.54
C GLY A 186 20.30 12.22 13.13
N ASP A 187 21.54 12.16 12.60
CA ASP A 187 21.81 11.74 11.22
C ASP A 187 21.74 10.21 11.01
N GLY A 188 21.72 9.44 12.08
CA GLY A 188 21.65 7.98 12.02
C GLY A 188 20.24 7.42 11.77
N ILE A 189 19.24 8.29 11.60
CA ILE A 189 17.84 7.92 11.32
C ILE A 189 17.47 8.33 9.91
N ASP A 190 16.95 7.40 9.13
CA ASP A 190 16.43 7.66 7.80
C ASP A 190 15.08 8.39 7.89
N LEU A 191 14.98 9.56 7.27
CA LEU A 191 13.75 10.33 7.19
C LEU A 191 13.19 10.33 5.78
N MET A 192 11.88 10.21 5.67
CA MET A 192 11.09 10.36 4.47
C MET A 192 10.04 11.46 4.69
N ALA A 193 9.69 12.18 3.64
CA ALA A 193 8.67 13.21 3.70
C ALA A 193 7.53 12.89 2.73
N ASP A 194 6.29 12.99 3.20
CA ASP A 194 5.10 12.71 2.40
C ASP A 194 4.17 13.92 2.40
N ALA A 195 4.00 14.51 1.22
CA ALA A 195 3.18 15.69 1.03
C ALA A 195 1.71 15.38 0.71
N ASN A 196 1.35 14.12 0.45
CA ASN A 196 0.00 13.71 0.05
C ASN A 196 -0.62 14.66 -0.99
N SER A 197 0.11 14.92 -2.08
CA SER A 197 -0.34 15.72 -3.22
C SER A 197 -0.69 17.19 -2.89
N TYR A 198 -0.08 17.75 -1.86
CA TYR A 198 -0.48 19.05 -1.34
C TYR A 198 -0.06 20.23 -2.22
N TYR A 199 1.16 20.23 -2.76
CA TYR A 199 1.70 21.41 -3.45
C TYR A 199 1.01 21.59 -4.80
N ARG A 200 0.50 22.79 -5.02
CA ARG A 200 -0.27 23.14 -6.22
C ARG A 200 0.59 23.65 -7.36
N SER A 201 1.87 23.85 -7.11
CA SER A 201 2.85 24.28 -8.11
C SER A 201 4.14 23.47 -8.02
N VAL A 202 4.78 23.25 -9.17
CA VAL A 202 6.14 22.67 -9.24
C VAL A 202 7.13 23.50 -8.44
N ARG A 203 6.98 24.84 -8.46
CA ARG A 203 7.84 25.75 -7.72
C ARG A 203 7.84 25.48 -6.21
N ASP A 204 6.64 25.27 -5.62
CA ASP A 204 6.50 25.03 -4.19
C ASP A 204 7.09 23.66 -3.81
N ALA A 205 6.81 22.64 -4.61
CA ALA A 205 7.39 21.31 -4.44
C ALA A 205 8.94 21.34 -4.53
N VAL A 206 9.50 22.07 -5.49
CA VAL A 206 10.95 22.24 -5.64
C VAL A 206 11.54 23.01 -4.47
N TYR A 207 10.88 24.08 -3.99
CA TYR A 207 11.35 24.82 -2.81
C TYR A 207 11.49 23.89 -1.59
N VAL A 208 10.45 23.09 -1.31
CA VAL A 208 10.49 22.13 -0.20
C VAL A 208 11.54 21.05 -0.45
N GLY A 209 11.57 20.47 -1.66
CA GLY A 209 12.53 19.43 -2.02
C GLY A 209 13.99 19.87 -1.78
N ARG A 210 14.36 21.10 -2.16
CA ARG A 210 15.70 21.65 -1.87
C ARG A 210 16.00 21.71 -0.38
N GLY A 211 15.03 22.11 0.45
CA GLY A 211 15.19 22.10 1.90
C GLY A 211 15.35 20.68 2.47
N LEU A 212 14.67 19.67 1.86
CA LEU A 212 14.80 18.27 2.26
C LEU A 212 16.16 17.67 1.87
N GLU A 213 16.74 18.07 0.74
CA GLU A 213 18.09 17.66 0.32
C GLU A 213 19.16 18.09 1.33
N GLU A 214 19.09 19.34 1.84
CA GLU A 214 19.99 19.83 2.87
C GLU A 214 19.92 19.03 4.18
N LEU A 215 18.79 18.36 4.41
CA LEU A 215 18.52 17.53 5.61
C LEU A 215 18.77 16.05 5.37
N SER A 216 19.29 15.65 4.20
CA SER A 216 19.52 14.25 3.83
C SER A 216 18.27 13.37 4.00
N VAL A 217 17.11 13.86 3.54
CA VAL A 217 15.85 13.10 3.49
C VAL A 217 15.91 12.13 2.31
N LEU A 218 15.50 10.89 2.50
CA LEU A 218 15.64 9.84 1.50
C LEU A 218 14.75 10.05 0.28
N TRP A 219 13.47 10.45 0.49
CA TRP A 219 12.56 10.75 -0.61
C TRP A 219 11.51 11.78 -0.23
N LEU A 220 11.00 12.46 -1.24
CA LEU A 220 9.79 13.26 -1.21
C LEU A 220 8.67 12.47 -1.90
N GLU A 221 7.63 12.12 -1.12
CA GLU A 221 6.48 11.33 -1.58
C GLU A 221 5.34 12.26 -1.98
N GLU A 222 4.70 11.93 -3.11
CA GLU A 222 3.53 12.61 -3.66
C GLU A 222 3.55 14.15 -3.55
N PRO A 223 4.55 14.83 -4.14
CA PRO A 223 4.66 16.30 -4.01
C PRO A 223 3.49 17.06 -4.61
N VAL A 224 2.95 16.59 -5.75
CA VAL A 224 1.84 17.21 -6.50
C VAL A 224 0.77 16.17 -6.80
N MET A 225 -0.38 16.60 -7.34
CA MET A 225 -1.48 15.72 -7.72
C MET A 225 -1.01 14.60 -8.66
N PRO A 226 -1.52 13.35 -8.51
CA PRO A 226 -1.04 12.18 -9.25
C PRO A 226 -1.26 12.27 -10.76
N ASP A 227 -2.26 13.02 -11.22
CA ASP A 227 -2.54 13.30 -12.63
C ASP A 227 -1.61 14.36 -13.26
N ASN A 228 -0.83 15.07 -12.45
CA ASN A 228 0.15 16.08 -12.91
C ASN A 228 1.49 15.42 -13.29
N VAL A 229 1.46 14.50 -14.26
CA VAL A 229 2.65 13.76 -14.73
C VAL A 229 3.78 14.69 -15.18
N MET A 230 3.45 15.79 -15.85
CA MET A 230 4.44 16.79 -16.27
C MET A 230 5.09 17.52 -15.08
N GLY A 231 4.31 17.76 -14.03
CA GLY A 231 4.83 18.32 -12.77
C GLY A 231 5.81 17.36 -12.08
N TYR A 232 5.46 16.07 -12.00
CA TYR A 232 6.37 15.03 -11.48
C TYR A 232 7.69 14.99 -12.26
N GLN A 233 7.62 14.98 -13.60
CA GLN A 233 8.80 14.98 -14.46
C GLN A 233 9.69 16.20 -14.18
N GLN A 234 9.12 17.42 -14.13
CA GLN A 234 9.87 18.64 -13.85
C GLN A 234 10.52 18.63 -12.46
N ILE A 235 9.80 18.15 -11.44
CA ILE A 235 10.31 18.03 -10.07
C ILE A 235 11.47 17.04 -10.04
N SER A 236 11.29 15.84 -10.59
CA SER A 236 12.32 14.79 -10.62
C SER A 236 13.59 15.21 -11.37
N GLN A 237 13.47 16.01 -12.44
CA GLN A 237 14.60 16.51 -13.20
C GLN A 237 15.31 17.71 -12.53
N THR A 238 14.63 18.37 -11.57
CA THR A 238 15.18 19.57 -10.90
C THR A 238 15.84 19.24 -9.57
N LEU A 239 15.35 18.22 -8.88
CA LEU A 239 15.80 17.81 -7.55
C LEU A 239 16.73 16.59 -7.63
N ASP A 240 17.67 16.52 -6.68
CA ASP A 240 18.54 15.36 -6.49
C ASP A 240 17.92 14.33 -5.52
N ILE A 241 16.97 14.75 -4.66
CA ILE A 241 16.22 13.85 -3.78
C ILE A 241 15.33 12.92 -4.60
N ALA A 242 15.26 11.65 -4.21
CA ALA A 242 14.37 10.69 -4.84
C ALA A 242 12.90 11.12 -4.72
N ILE A 243 12.15 11.02 -5.83
CA ILE A 243 10.70 11.20 -5.82
C ILE A 243 10.06 9.82 -5.72
N ALA A 244 9.15 9.67 -4.76
CA ALA A 244 8.37 8.46 -4.53
C ALA A 244 6.89 8.73 -4.81
N ALA A 245 6.21 7.81 -5.49
CA ALA A 245 4.77 7.84 -5.69
C ALA A 245 4.24 6.49 -6.17
N GLY A 246 2.91 6.35 -6.15
CA GLY A 246 2.25 5.17 -6.69
C GLY A 246 1.06 4.68 -5.87
N GLU A 247 0.86 5.18 -4.64
CA GLU A 247 -0.31 4.82 -3.83
C GLU A 247 -1.64 5.19 -4.51
N SER A 248 -1.61 6.19 -5.39
CA SER A 248 -2.75 6.68 -6.15
C SER A 248 -2.80 6.17 -7.60
N SER A 249 -1.87 5.29 -7.99
CA SER A 249 -1.74 4.76 -9.36
C SER A 249 -2.38 3.38 -9.50
N PHE A 250 -2.81 3.07 -10.73
CA PHE A 250 -3.49 1.82 -11.07
C PHE A 250 -2.73 1.08 -12.15
N THR A 251 -2.59 -0.21 -12.00
CA THR A 251 -1.98 -1.15 -12.93
C THR A 251 -0.56 -0.78 -13.39
N SER A 252 0.11 -1.69 -14.04
CA SER A 252 1.43 -1.48 -14.66
C SER A 252 1.40 -0.40 -15.77
N LEU A 253 0.21 -0.02 -16.27
CA LEU A 253 0.06 1.01 -17.30
C LEU A 253 0.40 2.41 -16.79
N ASP A 254 -0.11 2.78 -15.59
CA ASP A 254 0.22 4.06 -14.97
C ASP A 254 1.71 4.12 -14.62
N PHE A 255 2.23 3.05 -14.00
CA PHE A 255 3.65 2.96 -13.64
C PHE A 255 4.58 3.00 -14.87
N CYS A 256 4.20 2.37 -15.99
CA CYS A 256 4.94 2.48 -17.24
C CYS A 256 5.06 3.95 -17.69
N THR A 257 3.97 4.71 -17.59
CA THR A 257 3.98 6.15 -17.91
C THR A 257 4.91 6.92 -16.97
N LEU A 258 4.84 6.67 -15.66
CA LEU A 258 5.69 7.33 -14.66
C LEU A 258 7.18 7.02 -14.88
N PHE A 259 7.51 5.77 -15.23
CA PHE A 259 8.90 5.37 -15.48
C PHE A 259 9.44 5.91 -16.80
N GLN A 260 8.68 5.82 -17.90
CA GLN A 260 9.08 6.34 -19.22
C GLN A 260 9.35 7.85 -19.20
N LYS A 261 8.61 8.59 -18.36
CA LYS A 261 8.78 10.03 -18.19
C LYS A 261 9.75 10.41 -17.07
N GLU A 262 10.39 9.43 -16.46
CA GLU A 262 11.34 9.65 -15.35
C GLU A 262 10.75 10.44 -14.17
N CYS A 263 9.46 10.23 -13.90
CA CYS A 263 8.73 10.95 -12.86
C CYS A 263 9.12 10.55 -11.44
N ILE A 264 9.46 9.25 -11.25
CA ILE A 264 9.71 8.68 -9.93
C ILE A 264 10.95 7.78 -9.93
N ALA A 265 11.67 7.78 -8.82
CA ALA A 265 12.77 6.87 -8.53
C ALA A 265 12.30 5.65 -7.73
N ILE A 266 11.23 5.81 -6.93
CA ILE A 266 10.69 4.79 -6.03
C ILE A 266 9.21 4.56 -6.36
N ALA A 267 8.87 3.33 -6.71
CA ALA A 267 7.50 2.91 -6.98
C ALA A 267 6.83 2.42 -5.69
N GLN A 268 5.63 2.93 -5.40
CA GLN A 268 4.87 2.62 -4.19
C GLN A 268 3.46 2.09 -4.53
N PRO A 269 3.32 0.98 -5.31
CA PRO A 269 2.00 0.42 -5.56
C PRO A 269 1.38 -0.11 -4.26
N ASP A 270 0.05 0.04 -4.15
CA ASP A 270 -0.74 -0.59 -3.10
C ASP A 270 -1.45 -1.82 -3.67
N VAL A 271 -1.23 -3.00 -3.07
CA VAL A 271 -1.79 -4.27 -3.54
C VAL A 271 -3.32 -4.29 -3.54
N THR A 272 -3.96 -3.47 -2.70
CA THR A 272 -5.42 -3.37 -2.60
C THR A 272 -6.03 -2.42 -3.64
N ARG A 273 -5.18 -1.74 -4.43
CA ARG A 273 -5.57 -0.72 -5.41
C ARG A 273 -5.04 -0.98 -6.81
N CYS A 274 -3.79 -1.38 -6.93
CA CYS A 274 -3.12 -1.39 -8.23
C CYS A 274 -3.56 -2.53 -9.16
N GLY A 275 -4.43 -3.44 -8.73
CA GLY A 275 -4.87 -4.62 -9.48
C GLY A 275 -4.45 -5.94 -8.83
N GLY A 276 -4.14 -5.91 -7.53
CA GLY A 276 -3.81 -7.09 -6.72
C GLY A 276 -2.34 -7.52 -6.82
N VAL A 277 -2.08 -8.75 -6.43
CA VAL A 277 -0.76 -9.38 -6.45
C VAL A 277 -0.20 -9.47 -7.88
N THR A 278 -1.04 -9.82 -8.86
CA THR A 278 -0.67 -9.91 -10.28
C THR A 278 -0.06 -8.61 -10.78
N GLU A 279 -0.72 -7.47 -10.56
CA GLU A 279 -0.20 -6.17 -11.00
C GLU A 279 0.95 -5.66 -10.13
N SER A 280 0.91 -5.88 -8.82
CA SER A 280 2.05 -5.53 -7.94
C SER A 280 3.34 -6.21 -8.40
N ARG A 281 3.25 -7.49 -8.81
CA ARG A 281 4.36 -8.24 -9.39
C ARG A 281 4.83 -7.61 -10.70
N ARG A 282 3.91 -7.37 -11.64
CA ARG A 282 4.21 -6.73 -12.94
C ARG A 282 4.88 -5.36 -12.76
N ILE A 283 4.40 -4.57 -11.79
CA ILE A 283 4.97 -3.25 -11.47
C ILE A 283 6.39 -3.37 -10.93
N ALA A 284 6.65 -4.29 -10.00
CA ALA A 284 7.99 -4.51 -9.44
C ALA A 284 8.99 -5.00 -10.50
N GLU A 285 8.56 -5.92 -11.39
CA GLU A 285 9.35 -6.38 -12.54
C GLU A 285 9.66 -5.24 -13.52
N LEU A 286 8.64 -4.44 -13.87
CA LEU A 286 8.78 -3.27 -14.72
C LEU A 286 9.71 -2.23 -14.10
N ALA A 287 9.57 -1.95 -12.79
CA ALA A 287 10.46 -1.07 -12.05
C ALA A 287 11.93 -1.53 -12.13
N THR A 288 12.18 -2.85 -12.07
CA THR A 288 13.53 -3.43 -12.25
C THR A 288 14.08 -3.11 -13.64
N VAL A 289 13.28 -3.25 -14.69
CA VAL A 289 13.70 -2.94 -16.08
C VAL A 289 14.10 -1.46 -16.22
N PHE A 290 13.39 -0.55 -15.54
CA PHE A 290 13.68 0.88 -15.55
C PHE A 290 14.69 1.32 -14.47
N ASN A 291 15.35 0.38 -13.76
CA ASN A 291 16.25 0.66 -12.63
C ASN A 291 15.57 1.55 -11.55
N ARG A 292 14.30 1.26 -11.22
CA ARG A 292 13.56 1.92 -10.16
C ARG A 292 13.43 1.00 -8.94
N GLN A 293 13.38 1.59 -7.77
CA GLN A 293 13.20 0.89 -6.49
C GLN A 293 11.72 0.62 -6.20
N TYR A 294 11.46 -0.36 -5.36
CA TYR A 294 10.13 -0.78 -4.94
C TYR A 294 10.00 -0.66 -3.42
N ALA A 295 9.07 0.18 -2.98
CA ALA A 295 8.71 0.39 -1.57
C ALA A 295 7.18 0.42 -1.45
N PRO A 296 6.49 -0.74 -1.40
CA PRO A 296 5.04 -0.80 -1.52
C PRO A 296 4.32 -0.04 -0.41
N HIS A 297 3.22 0.61 -0.78
CA HIS A 297 2.32 1.31 0.13
C HIS A 297 1.39 0.32 0.83
N THR A 298 1.14 0.54 2.13
CA THR A 298 0.15 -0.22 2.91
C THR A 298 -0.81 0.69 3.67
N GLY A 299 -0.50 1.95 3.75
CA GLY A 299 -1.27 3.06 4.31
C GLY A 299 -2.30 2.67 5.37
N LEU A 300 -3.54 3.04 5.15
CA LEU A 300 -4.67 2.90 6.08
C LEU A 300 -5.42 1.56 5.93
N SER A 301 -4.79 0.55 5.36
CA SER A 301 -5.40 -0.74 5.03
C SER A 301 -5.49 -1.70 6.23
N SER A 302 -6.18 -2.83 6.06
CA SER A 302 -6.30 -3.85 7.10
C SER A 302 -5.08 -4.78 7.16
N SER A 303 -5.10 -5.72 8.10
CA SER A 303 -4.05 -6.75 8.18
C SER A 303 -3.94 -7.61 6.92
N VAL A 304 -5.02 -7.81 6.14
CA VAL A 304 -4.97 -8.60 4.89
C VAL A 304 -4.03 -7.96 3.86
N CYS A 305 -4.14 -6.65 3.64
CA CYS A 305 -3.19 -5.90 2.81
C CYS A 305 -1.75 -6.05 3.32
N ILE A 306 -1.56 -5.89 4.63
CA ILE A 306 -0.23 -5.94 5.25
C ILE A 306 0.42 -7.30 5.01
N PHE A 307 -0.30 -8.40 5.25
CA PHE A 307 0.21 -9.75 5.04
C PHE A 307 0.52 -10.02 3.55
N ALA A 308 -0.37 -9.64 2.62
CA ALA A 308 -0.12 -9.79 1.19
C ALA A 308 1.11 -8.99 0.73
N THR A 309 1.23 -7.74 1.21
CA THR A 309 2.36 -6.87 0.86
C THR A 309 3.68 -7.36 1.46
N LEU A 310 3.68 -7.99 2.65
CA LEU A 310 4.87 -8.63 3.22
C LEU A 310 5.41 -9.74 2.32
N GLN A 311 4.54 -10.55 1.71
CA GLN A 311 4.93 -11.60 0.78
C GLN A 311 5.54 -11.01 -0.51
N LEU A 312 4.94 -9.95 -1.05
CA LEU A 312 5.46 -9.23 -2.22
C LEU A 312 6.82 -8.56 -1.94
N ALA A 313 6.97 -7.94 -0.77
CA ALA A 313 8.24 -7.33 -0.33
C ALA A 313 9.35 -8.37 -0.16
N ALA A 314 9.02 -9.54 0.37
CA ALA A 314 9.98 -10.64 0.50
C ALA A 314 10.43 -11.19 -0.86
N TRP A 315 9.55 -11.15 -1.86
CA TRP A 315 9.84 -11.62 -3.21
C TRP A 315 10.57 -10.58 -4.07
N ALA A 316 10.19 -9.30 -4.06
CA ALA A 316 10.65 -8.33 -5.04
C ALA A 316 12.17 -8.09 -5.00
N PRO A 317 12.89 -8.21 -6.15
CA PRO A 317 14.35 -8.06 -6.18
C PRO A 317 14.83 -6.65 -5.85
N ASN A 318 14.07 -5.63 -6.25
CA ASN A 318 14.33 -4.21 -6.11
C ASN A 318 13.65 -3.57 -4.89
N PHE A 319 13.14 -4.40 -3.96
CA PHE A 319 12.56 -3.93 -2.71
C PHE A 319 13.61 -3.27 -1.81
N ILE A 320 13.25 -2.13 -1.22
CA ILE A 320 14.15 -1.36 -0.34
C ILE A 320 13.67 -1.30 1.10
N THR A 321 12.40 -1.01 1.36
CA THR A 321 11.86 -0.90 2.72
C THR A 321 10.33 -1.04 2.72
N TYR A 322 9.77 -1.46 3.85
CA TYR A 322 8.34 -1.71 4.06
C TYR A 322 7.68 -0.58 4.85
N GLU A 323 6.52 -0.13 4.42
CA GLU A 323 5.71 0.84 5.16
C GLU A 323 5.00 0.16 6.34
N TYR A 324 5.32 0.56 7.58
CA TYR A 324 4.65 0.06 8.77
C TYR A 324 3.78 1.15 9.40
N GLY A 325 2.47 1.06 9.17
CA GLY A 325 1.49 2.04 9.64
C GLY A 325 1.16 1.89 11.11
N LEU A 326 1.38 2.95 11.90
CA LEU A 326 1.07 3.01 13.34
C LEU A 326 -0.03 4.06 13.60
N PHE A 327 -1.19 3.88 12.96
CA PHE A 327 -2.26 4.88 12.93
C PHE A 327 -3.41 4.60 13.93
N GLY A 328 -3.32 3.54 14.74
CA GLY A 328 -4.45 3.14 15.57
C GLY A 328 -5.64 2.64 14.74
N ASN A 329 -5.37 1.96 13.63
CA ASN A 329 -6.39 1.37 12.76
C ASN A 329 -6.87 0.02 13.33
N PRO A 330 -8.13 -0.10 13.81
CA PRO A 330 -8.61 -1.37 14.35
C PRO A 330 -8.67 -2.49 13.32
N LEU A 331 -8.82 -2.17 12.01
CA LEU A 331 -8.85 -3.17 10.94
C LEU A 331 -7.52 -3.94 10.81
N GLN A 332 -6.42 -3.45 11.39
CA GLN A 332 -5.17 -4.19 11.49
C GLN A 332 -5.24 -5.40 12.45
N ARG A 333 -6.35 -5.57 13.16
CA ARG A 333 -6.66 -6.72 14.02
C ARG A 333 -7.68 -7.69 13.40
N LEU A 334 -7.93 -7.57 12.11
CA LEU A 334 -8.92 -8.38 11.37
C LEU A 334 -8.54 -9.86 11.24
N THR A 335 -7.27 -10.19 11.41
CA THR A 335 -6.76 -11.55 11.23
C THR A 335 -6.52 -12.25 12.56
N THR A 336 -6.62 -13.59 12.56
CA THR A 336 -6.38 -14.44 13.75
C THR A 336 -4.95 -14.33 14.25
N LYS A 337 -3.98 -14.08 13.35
CA LYS A 337 -2.62 -13.76 13.69
C LYS A 337 -2.44 -12.24 13.76
N PRO A 338 -1.73 -11.73 14.77
CA PRO A 338 -1.34 -10.32 14.80
C PRO A 338 -0.31 -10.03 13.70
N ILE A 339 -0.30 -8.80 13.22
CA ILE A 339 0.79 -8.30 12.38
C ILE A 339 2.11 -8.41 13.17
N PRO A 340 3.18 -8.98 12.58
CA PRO A 340 4.48 -9.04 13.26
C PRO A 340 4.95 -7.65 13.68
N PRO A 341 5.53 -7.49 14.88
CA PRO A 341 6.07 -6.20 15.31
C PRO A 341 7.40 -5.92 14.60
N VAL A 342 7.70 -4.63 14.42
CA VAL A 342 9.03 -4.20 13.99
C VAL A 342 10.00 -4.29 15.17
N VAL A 343 11.10 -5.00 14.99
CA VAL A 343 12.15 -5.16 16.01
C VAL A 343 13.49 -4.68 15.42
N ASN A 344 14.07 -3.65 16.01
CA ASN A 344 15.32 -3.03 15.54
C ASN A 344 15.28 -2.64 14.04
N GLY A 345 14.16 -2.11 13.57
CA GLY A 345 13.95 -1.71 12.19
C GLY A 345 13.67 -2.85 11.21
N LEU A 346 13.55 -4.09 11.69
CA LEU A 346 13.27 -5.27 10.89
C LEU A 346 11.87 -5.83 11.20
N LEU A 347 11.22 -6.35 10.18
CA LEU A 347 9.88 -6.95 10.20
C LEU A 347 9.96 -8.40 9.73
N GLU A 348 9.39 -9.34 10.48
CA GLU A 348 9.35 -10.74 10.09
C GLU A 348 8.35 -10.97 8.94
N VAL A 349 8.74 -11.82 7.99
CA VAL A 349 7.89 -12.26 6.90
C VAL A 349 7.20 -13.56 7.29
N PRO A 350 5.86 -13.62 7.28
CA PRO A 350 5.11 -14.85 7.55
C PRO A 350 5.51 -15.99 6.63
N GLN A 351 5.65 -17.19 7.18
CA GLN A 351 6.07 -18.40 6.45
C GLN A 351 4.91 -19.38 6.23
N GLU A 352 3.70 -19.01 6.61
CA GLU A 352 2.49 -19.80 6.40
C GLU A 352 2.06 -19.75 4.94
N GLU A 353 1.21 -20.72 4.55
CA GLU A 353 0.64 -20.87 3.21
C GLU A 353 -0.15 -19.63 2.77
N GLY A 354 -0.21 -19.37 1.47
CA GLY A 354 -0.94 -18.24 0.91
C GLY A 354 -0.31 -16.90 1.28
N ILE A 355 -1.12 -15.93 1.61
CA ILE A 355 -0.65 -14.62 2.11
C ILE A 355 -0.15 -14.70 3.57
N GLY A 356 -0.42 -15.82 4.27
CA GLY A 356 0.12 -16.07 5.62
C GLY A 356 -0.80 -15.68 6.77
N CYS A 357 -2.10 -15.46 6.53
CA CYS A 357 -3.08 -15.15 7.58
C CYS A 357 -4.47 -15.68 7.26
N GLU A 358 -5.32 -15.74 8.31
CA GLU A 358 -6.74 -16.11 8.23
C GLU A 358 -7.59 -15.04 8.92
N LEU A 359 -8.84 -14.88 8.47
CA LEU A 359 -9.77 -13.91 9.04
C LEU A 359 -10.26 -14.33 10.43
N ASP A 360 -10.43 -13.35 11.31
CA ASP A 360 -11.14 -13.52 12.59
C ASP A 360 -12.65 -13.27 12.39
N GLU A 361 -13.43 -14.33 12.42
CA GLU A 361 -14.89 -14.25 12.24
C GLU A 361 -15.59 -13.44 13.33
N SER A 362 -15.04 -13.40 14.54
CA SER A 362 -15.57 -12.58 15.63
C SER A 362 -15.39 -11.08 15.36
N PHE A 363 -14.24 -10.74 14.78
CA PHE A 363 -13.95 -9.36 14.35
C PHE A 363 -14.84 -8.95 13.17
N ILE A 364 -15.01 -9.82 12.18
CA ILE A 364 -15.92 -9.57 11.04
C ILE A 364 -17.33 -9.29 11.55
N LYS A 365 -17.87 -10.18 12.40
CA LYS A 365 -19.21 -10.02 12.97
C LYS A 365 -19.42 -8.68 13.70
N LYS A 366 -18.36 -8.14 14.29
CA LYS A 366 -18.41 -6.88 15.05
C LYS A 366 -18.43 -5.64 14.15
N TYR A 367 -17.67 -5.66 13.03
CA TYR A 367 -17.39 -4.48 12.23
C TYR A 367 -17.94 -4.53 10.80
N ARG A 368 -18.55 -5.64 10.39
CA ARG A 368 -19.25 -5.76 9.12
C ARG A 368 -20.42 -4.79 9.06
N ILE A 369 -20.57 -4.14 7.93
CA ILE A 369 -21.72 -3.30 7.58
C ILE A 369 -22.42 -3.94 6.38
N ASP A 370 -23.72 -4.18 6.49
CA ASP A 370 -24.51 -4.80 5.41
C ASP A 370 -25.08 -3.74 4.46
#